data_d6b4f25158a45fccfbd0ba24ba5d99e6
#
_entry.id   d6b4f25158a45fccfbd0ba24ba5d99e6
#
_cell.length_a   1.000
_cell.length_b   1.000
_cell.length_c   1.000
_cell.angle_alpha   90.00
_cell.angle_beta   90.00
_cell.angle_gamma   90.00
#
_symmetry.space_group_name_H-M   'P 1'
#
loop_
_entity.id
_entity.type
_entity.pdbx_description
1 polymer ?
#
loop_
_entity_poly.entity_id
_entity_poly.type
_entity_poly.pdbx_seq_one_letter_code
_entity_poly.pdbx_strand_id
1 'polypeptide(L)' 'MMNEMTVEELALGERKFLHDIANHIVVAHGMSNFVLKTIKESKPIGAKDIERLEKSIEAINKMTALLKERRTLLHQLT' A
#
# COMPACT_ATOMS: atom_id res chain seq x y z
N MET A 1 27.62 10.94 10.58
CA MET A 1 27.50 10.52 10.35
C MET A 1 26.66 9.78 9.93
N MET A 2 26.38 9.50 9.76
CA MET A 2 25.70 9.04 9.21
C MET A 2 24.90 8.10 9.45
N ASN A 3 24.16 7.67 9.13
CA ASN A 3 23.15 6.73 9.22
C ASN A 3 23.69 5.38 9.31
N GLU A 4 24.17 5.05 10.47
CA GLU A 4 24.66 3.71 10.69
C GLU A 4 23.57 2.90 11.32
N MET A 5 22.83 2.19 10.49
CA MET A 5 21.82 1.26 10.98
C MET A 5 22.47 -0.09 11.26
N THR A 6 22.08 -0.70 12.38
CA THR A 6 22.46 -2.08 12.66
C THR A 6 21.66 -3.03 11.78
N VAL A 7 22.13 -4.26 11.66
CA VAL A 7 21.41 -5.30 10.92
C VAL A 7 20.02 -5.53 11.52
N GLU A 8 19.93 -5.50 12.86
CA GLU A 8 18.64 -5.66 13.54
C GLU A 8 17.68 -4.53 13.23
N GLU A 9 18.16 -3.29 13.23
CA GLU A 9 17.35 -2.13 12.90
C GLU A 9 16.85 -2.18 11.47
N LEU A 10 17.73 -2.58 10.55
CA LEU A 10 17.37 -2.73 9.14
C LEU A 10 16.33 -3.83 8.97
N ALA A 11 16.50 -4.97 9.65
CA ALA A 11 15.57 -6.09 9.59
C ALA A 11 14.19 -5.71 10.13
N LEU A 12 14.15 -4.96 11.24
CA LEU A 12 12.89 -4.46 11.80
C LEU A 12 12.20 -3.49 10.84
N GLY A 13 12.97 -2.60 10.23
CA GLY A 13 12.44 -1.65 9.26
C GLY A 13 11.86 -2.35 8.04
N GLU A 14 12.54 -3.39 7.55
CA GLU A 14 12.04 -4.20 6.43
C GLU A 14 10.75 -4.91 6.80
N ARG A 15 10.69 -5.50 7.98
CA ARG A 15 9.51 -6.22 8.44
C ARG A 15 8.32 -5.28 8.55
N LYS A 16 8.52 -4.10 9.12
CA LYS A 16 7.47 -3.10 9.23
C LYS A 16 7.02 -2.63 7.85
N PHE A 17 7.96 -2.38 6.95
CA PHE A 17 7.68 -1.96 5.58
C PHE A 17 6.81 -3.00 4.86
N LEU A 18 7.20 -4.28 4.91
CA LEU A 18 6.45 -5.35 4.27
C LEU A 18 5.05 -5.51 4.86
N HIS A 19 4.94 -5.37 6.18
CA HIS A 19 3.65 -5.43 6.87
C HIS A 19 2.73 -4.29 6.41
N ASP A 20 3.24 -3.08 6.35
CA ASP A 20 2.46 -1.91 5.94
C ASP A 20 2.02 -2.02 4.48
N ILE A 21 2.93 -2.45 3.60
CA ILE A 21 2.61 -2.68 2.18
C ILE A 21 1.53 -3.75 2.05
N ALA A 22 1.67 -4.86 2.77
CA ALA A 22 0.70 -5.95 2.72
C ALA A 22 -0.70 -5.48 3.13
N ASN A 23 -0.78 -4.66 4.18
CA ASN A 23 -2.06 -4.12 4.64
C ASN A 23 -2.72 -3.24 3.58
N HIS A 24 -1.94 -2.40 2.91
CA HIS A 24 -2.48 -1.54 1.85
C HIS A 24 -2.90 -2.35 0.63
N ILE A 25 -2.17 -3.41 0.30
CA ILE A 25 -2.54 -4.32 -0.79
C ILE A 25 -3.89 -4.98 -0.50
N VAL A 26 -4.09 -5.45 0.72
CA VAL A 26 -5.37 -6.07 1.11
C VAL A 26 -6.54 -5.09 0.92
N VAL A 27 -6.37 -3.85 1.34
CA VAL A 27 -7.41 -2.82 1.17
C VAL A 27 -7.66 -2.55 -0.31
N ALA A 28 -6.61 -2.28 -1.09
CA ALA A 28 -6.76 -1.97 -2.51
C ALA A 28 -7.39 -3.13 -3.27
N HIS A 29 -6.94 -4.34 -3.02
CA HIS A 29 -7.44 -5.54 -3.68
C HIS A 29 -8.90 -5.80 -3.31
N GLY A 30 -9.22 -5.77 -2.02
CA GLY A 30 -10.59 -6.03 -1.54
C GLY A 30 -11.60 -5.02 -2.05
N MET A 31 -11.26 -3.74 -1.99
CA MET A 31 -12.15 -2.68 -2.46
C MET A 31 -12.37 -2.75 -3.98
N SER A 32 -11.30 -2.99 -4.74
CA SER A 32 -11.39 -3.11 -6.19
C SER A 32 -12.20 -4.32 -6.61
N ASN A 33 -12.00 -5.46 -5.95
CA ASN A 33 -12.76 -6.68 -6.25
C ASN A 33 -14.23 -6.51 -5.96
N PHE A 34 -14.58 -5.80 -4.91
CA PHE A 34 -15.95 -5.55 -4.55
C PHE A 34 -16.67 -4.78 -5.67
N VAL A 35 -16.01 -3.73 -6.18
CA VAL A 35 -16.58 -2.94 -7.28
C VAL A 35 -16.65 -3.76 -8.56
N LEU A 36 -15.62 -4.54 -8.85
CA LEU A 36 -15.60 -5.41 -10.03
C LEU A 36 -16.79 -6.41 -10.00
N LYS A 37 -17.05 -6.98 -8.84
CA LYS A 37 -18.17 -7.89 -8.65
C LYS A 37 -19.50 -7.19 -8.96
N THR A 38 -19.67 -5.97 -8.45
CA THR A 38 -20.87 -5.17 -8.72
C THR A 38 -21.07 -4.97 -10.21
N ILE A 39 -20.01 -4.63 -10.93
CA ILE A 39 -20.04 -4.44 -12.38
C ILE A 39 -20.39 -5.73 -13.10
N LYS A 40 -19.74 -6.84 -12.73
CA LYS A 40 -19.98 -8.15 -13.38
C LYS A 40 -21.38 -8.67 -13.16
N GLU A 41 -22.01 -8.33 -12.03
CA GLU A 41 -23.38 -8.72 -11.73
C GLU A 41 -24.40 -7.75 -12.33
N SER A 42 -23.93 -6.81 -13.12
CA SER A 42 -24.77 -5.80 -13.78
C SER A 42 -25.62 -4.99 -12.78
N LYS A 43 -25.11 -4.81 -11.57
CA LYS A 43 -25.77 -4.00 -10.57
C LYS A 43 -25.42 -2.53 -10.79
N PRO A 44 -26.31 -1.59 -10.43
CA PRO A 44 -26.02 -0.17 -10.56
C PRO A 44 -24.82 0.22 -9.70
N ILE A 45 -23.97 1.08 -10.23
CA ILE A 45 -22.84 1.64 -9.48
C ILE A 45 -23.37 2.80 -8.65
N GLY A 46 -23.19 2.71 -7.35
CA GLY A 46 -23.65 3.73 -6.42
C GLY A 46 -22.50 4.45 -5.72
N ALA A 47 -22.88 5.33 -4.80
CA ALA A 47 -21.92 6.13 -4.04
C ALA A 47 -20.94 5.26 -3.25
N LYS A 48 -21.40 4.11 -2.75
CA LYS A 48 -20.51 3.21 -1.99
C LYS A 48 -19.43 2.59 -2.87
N ASP A 49 -19.74 2.31 -4.12
CA ASP A 49 -18.75 1.75 -5.05
C ASP A 49 -17.69 2.79 -5.38
N ILE A 50 -18.11 4.04 -5.56
CA ILE A 50 -17.17 5.14 -5.78
C ILE A 50 -16.26 5.31 -4.56
N GLU A 51 -16.82 5.27 -3.35
CA GLU A 51 -16.07 5.37 -2.12
C GLU A 51 -15.05 4.23 -2.00
N ARG A 52 -15.42 3.01 -2.38
CA ARG A 52 -14.51 1.87 -2.38
C ARG A 52 -13.35 2.06 -3.35
N LEU A 53 -13.62 2.59 -4.53
CA LEU A 53 -12.56 2.90 -5.50
C LEU A 53 -11.63 3.98 -4.97
N GLU A 54 -12.19 5.00 -4.33
CA GLU A 54 -11.39 6.06 -3.72
C GLU A 54 -10.47 5.50 -2.63
N LYS A 55 -10.97 4.60 -1.80
CA LYS A 55 -10.17 3.94 -0.77
C LYS A 55 -9.08 3.07 -1.38
N SER A 56 -9.39 2.39 -2.49
CA SER A 56 -8.41 1.59 -3.20
C SER A 56 -7.27 2.47 -3.72
N ILE A 57 -7.60 3.60 -4.33
CA ILE A 57 -6.60 4.55 -4.84
C ILE A 57 -5.78 5.14 -3.69
N GLU A 58 -6.42 5.48 -2.58
CA GLU A 58 -5.73 5.99 -1.40
C GLU A 58 -4.71 4.97 -0.89
N ALA A 59 -5.09 3.69 -0.82
CA ALA A 59 -4.17 2.63 -0.40
C ALA A 59 -2.98 2.52 -1.36
N ILE A 60 -3.22 2.61 -2.66
CA ILE A 60 -2.16 2.59 -3.67
C ILE A 60 -1.22 3.78 -3.50
N ASN A 61 -1.77 4.95 -3.24
CA ASN A 61 -0.97 6.16 -3.01
C ASN A 61 -0.08 6.01 -1.78
N LYS A 62 -0.60 5.39 -0.72
CA LYS A 62 0.18 5.13 0.49
C LYS A 62 1.31 4.14 0.20
N MET A 63 1.04 3.10 -0.58
CA MET A 63 2.08 2.15 -0.99
C MET A 63 3.17 2.86 -1.80
N THR A 64 2.78 3.73 -2.71
CA THR A 64 3.72 4.48 -3.53
C THR A 64 4.65 5.34 -2.66
N ALA A 65 4.08 6.01 -1.66
CA ALA A 65 4.86 6.82 -0.73
C ALA A 65 5.86 5.97 0.06
N LEU A 66 5.40 4.82 0.57
CA LEU A 66 6.26 3.90 1.32
C LEU A 66 7.41 3.38 0.46
N LEU A 67 7.12 3.05 -0.79
CA LEU A 67 8.15 2.57 -1.72
C LEU A 67 9.20 3.65 -2.00
N LYS A 68 8.76 4.89 -2.16
CA LYS A 68 9.69 6.00 -2.37
C LYS A 68 10.59 6.23 -1.16
N GLU A 69 10.02 6.20 0.02
CA GLU A 69 10.77 6.33 1.27
C GLU A 69 11.79 5.21 1.40
N ARG A 70 11.38 3.98 1.12
CA ARG A 70 12.26 2.83 1.23
C ARG A 70 13.42 2.91 0.25
N ARG A 71 13.12 3.30 -0.99
CA ARG A 71 14.15 3.47 -2.01
C ARG A 71 15.17 4.53 -1.60
N THR A 72 14.71 5.64 -1.06
CA THR A 72 15.58 6.72 -0.59
C THR A 72 16.49 6.22 0.54
N LEU A 73 15.91 5.51 1.50
CA LEU A 73 16.67 4.93 2.61
C LEU A 73 17.77 3.99 2.11
N LEU A 74 17.42 3.08 1.21
CA LEU A 74 18.38 2.11 0.68
C LEU A 74 19.49 2.78 -0.12
N HIS A 75 19.17 3.85 -0.85
CA HIS A 75 20.17 4.64 -1.55
C HIS A 75 21.17 5.28 -0.59
N GLN A 76 20.70 5.73 0.57
CA GLN A 76 21.55 6.34 1.58
C GLN A 76 22.48 5.32 2.23
N LEU A 77 22.10 4.05 2.21
CA LEU A 77 22.89 2.97 2.83
C LEU A 77 23.91 2.36 1.88
N THR A 78 23.80 2.64 0.60
CA THR A 78 24.73 2.13 -0.41
C THR A 78 25.59 3.25 -0.97
#